data_a5cdf3da4b5a83d2e9dfc25fdf87fdcc
#
_entry.id   a5cdf3da4b5a83d2e9dfc25fdf87fdcc
#
_cell.length_a   1.000
_cell.length_b   1.000
_cell.length_c   1.000
_cell.angle_alpha   90.00
_cell.angle_beta   90.00
_cell.angle_gamma   90.00
#
_symmetry.space_group_name_H-M   'P 1'
#
loop_
_entity.id
_entity.type
_entity.pdbx_description
1 polymer ?
#
loop_
_entity_poly.entity_id
_entity_poly.type
_entity_poly.pdbx_seq_one_letter_code
_entity_poly.pdbx_strand_id
1 'polypeptide(L)'
;MGIYTLKKEDISPLLKGLTVYGTGGGGEPEFGQVILDNEFAQGRDCRVIDLQDVEDDAFVCSGGIMGSVKALENVAYSDIVAEWEAEFPLVNAVRTMERLMGKKVDYMVPFETGGLNTPVIMAACNRLGIPMINGDGVGRAAPETQMTCFIGHGVSLYPMPLSDRYGNTVIVEKADSSTYADEVGRFIVCKGGDMGANAHYPMSGAQAKRACVPDTVLDALELGRKIEASQAQGISACEEVIKHFEAKELFCGTIDKIEGVDKGGFYLTNIHMVGDGCFAGHTAEAVFKNESMALWVDSELKIMFPDRLFMLDPATGLGVPTVTLQQGTALKLVATPCHPRIAEFVQTPVGQQSMGAYRYGYPELKYFAFKK
;
A
#
# COMPACT_ATOMS: atom_id res chain seq x y z
N MET A 1 -24.80 4.87 -1.18
CA MET A 1 -24.44 5.10 -2.59
C MET A 1 -24.20 3.74 -3.21
N GLY A 2 -24.11 3.50 -4.34
CA GLY A 2 -24.09 2.19 -4.97
C GLY A 2 -22.67 1.71 -5.29
N ILE A 3 -22.60 0.75 -6.18
CA ILE A 3 -21.34 0.25 -6.75
C ILE A 3 -20.84 1.26 -7.79
N TYR A 4 -19.62 1.72 -7.66
CA TYR A 4 -18.91 2.47 -8.70
C TYR A 4 -18.22 1.48 -9.64
N THR A 5 -18.46 1.59 -10.94
CA THR A 5 -17.74 0.80 -11.95
C THR A 5 -16.71 1.70 -12.62
N LEU A 6 -15.42 1.34 -12.48
CA LEU A 6 -14.33 2.06 -13.12
C LEU A 6 -14.50 2.03 -14.64
N LYS A 7 -14.13 3.13 -15.28
CA LYS A 7 -13.99 3.25 -16.72
C LYS A 7 -12.52 3.22 -17.10
N LYS A 8 -12.23 2.96 -18.36
CA LYS A 8 -10.84 2.93 -18.85
C LYS A 8 -10.12 4.27 -18.64
N GLU A 9 -10.83 5.38 -18.77
CA GLU A 9 -10.31 6.73 -18.50
C GLU A 9 -9.96 7.00 -17.03
N ASP A 10 -10.46 6.18 -16.11
CA ASP A 10 -10.16 6.31 -14.67
C ASP A 10 -8.82 5.67 -14.29
N ILE A 11 -8.20 4.84 -15.15
CA ILE A 11 -6.98 4.10 -14.81
C ILE A 11 -5.83 5.06 -14.50
N SER A 12 -5.53 5.99 -15.40
CA SER A 12 -4.42 6.94 -15.21
C SER A 12 -4.59 7.79 -13.95
N PRO A 13 -5.73 8.49 -13.73
CA PRO A 13 -5.89 9.25 -12.51
C PRO A 13 -5.90 8.38 -11.26
N LEU A 14 -6.51 7.19 -11.28
CA LEU A 14 -6.48 6.27 -10.14
C LEU A 14 -5.03 5.95 -9.74
N LEU A 15 -4.20 5.55 -10.68
CA LEU A 15 -2.80 5.17 -10.40
C LEU A 15 -1.97 6.35 -9.89
N LYS A 16 -2.17 7.57 -10.40
CA LYS A 16 -1.51 8.77 -9.88
C LYS A 16 -1.85 9.02 -8.40
N GLY A 17 -3.11 8.93 -8.03
CA GLY A 17 -3.53 9.07 -6.64
C GLY A 17 -3.02 7.93 -5.76
N LEU A 18 -3.12 6.68 -6.22
CA LEU A 18 -2.62 5.50 -5.51
C LEU A 18 -1.11 5.58 -5.24
N THR A 19 -0.32 6.15 -6.17
CA THR A 19 1.12 6.34 -5.99
C THR A 19 1.42 7.33 -4.87
N VAL A 20 0.63 8.40 -4.74
CA VAL A 20 0.76 9.32 -3.59
C VAL A 20 0.41 8.58 -2.28
N TYR A 21 -0.72 7.87 -2.24
CA TYR A 21 -1.11 7.06 -1.08
C TYR A 21 -0.07 6.02 -0.69
N GLY A 22 0.67 5.48 -1.67
CA GLY A 22 1.73 4.49 -1.47
C GLY A 22 2.90 4.96 -0.63
N THR A 23 3.06 6.28 -0.41
CA THR A 23 4.11 6.87 0.46
C THR A 23 5.52 6.36 0.15
N GLY A 24 5.80 6.12 -1.13
CA GLY A 24 7.06 5.58 -1.65
C GLY A 24 7.06 4.08 -1.92
N GLY A 25 6.08 3.33 -1.39
CA GLY A 25 5.87 1.91 -1.68
C GLY A 25 4.50 1.63 -2.29
N GLY A 26 3.89 0.49 -1.94
CA GLY A 26 2.62 0.07 -2.53
C GLY A 26 2.73 -0.46 -3.96
N GLY A 27 3.95 -0.69 -4.43
CA GLY A 27 4.31 -1.22 -5.75
C GLY A 27 4.25 -0.20 -6.89
N GLU A 28 4.81 -0.59 -8.03
CA GLU A 28 4.99 0.28 -9.18
C GLU A 28 3.67 0.51 -9.93
N PRO A 29 3.28 1.77 -10.18
CA PRO A 29 2.03 2.10 -10.88
C PRO A 29 2.03 1.62 -12.33
N GLU A 30 3.18 1.47 -12.98
CA GLU A 30 3.32 0.92 -14.33
C GLU A 30 2.84 -0.54 -14.39
N PHE A 31 3.12 -1.33 -13.35
CA PHE A 31 2.58 -2.68 -13.25
C PHE A 31 1.07 -2.65 -13.00
N GLY A 32 0.60 -1.75 -12.14
CA GLY A 32 -0.83 -1.51 -11.95
C GLY A 32 -1.56 -1.15 -13.24
N GLN A 33 -0.92 -0.33 -14.10
CA GLN A 33 -1.45 0.03 -15.42
C GLN A 33 -1.62 -1.21 -16.30
N VAL A 34 -0.58 -2.07 -16.40
CA VAL A 34 -0.64 -3.30 -17.21
C VAL A 34 -1.75 -4.24 -16.72
N ILE A 35 -1.92 -4.37 -15.41
CA ILE A 35 -2.99 -5.18 -14.82
C ILE A 35 -4.36 -4.66 -15.23
N LEU A 36 -4.65 -3.37 -15.01
CA LEU A 36 -5.95 -2.80 -15.29
C LEU A 36 -6.25 -2.75 -16.79
N ASP A 37 -5.27 -2.42 -17.63
CA ASP A 37 -5.44 -2.49 -19.08
C ASP A 37 -5.81 -3.90 -19.56
N ASN A 38 -5.20 -4.94 -18.97
CA ASN A 38 -5.57 -6.32 -19.27
C ASN A 38 -6.99 -6.65 -18.81
N GLU A 39 -7.40 -6.24 -17.60
CA GLU A 39 -8.76 -6.48 -17.12
C GLU A 39 -9.80 -5.86 -18.07
N PHE A 40 -9.58 -4.63 -18.53
CA PHE A 40 -10.44 -3.98 -19.53
C PHE A 40 -10.39 -4.66 -20.90
N ALA A 41 -9.21 -5.11 -21.35
CA ALA A 41 -9.08 -5.84 -22.62
C ALA A 41 -9.83 -7.17 -22.62
N GLN A 42 -9.94 -7.82 -21.45
CA GLN A 42 -10.73 -9.04 -21.25
C GLN A 42 -12.23 -8.77 -20.99
N GLY A 43 -12.66 -7.51 -21.04
CA GLY A 43 -14.06 -7.12 -20.81
C GLY A 43 -14.55 -7.32 -19.38
N ARG A 44 -13.66 -7.28 -18.39
CA ARG A 44 -14.02 -7.42 -16.98
C ARG A 44 -14.36 -6.08 -16.34
N ASP A 45 -15.40 -6.06 -15.51
CA ASP A 45 -15.87 -4.88 -14.82
C ASP A 45 -15.13 -4.70 -13.49
N CYS A 46 -14.40 -3.59 -13.35
CA CYS A 46 -13.77 -3.21 -12.09
C CYS A 46 -14.77 -2.47 -11.20
N ARG A 47 -15.39 -3.19 -10.26
CA ARG A 47 -16.47 -2.69 -9.39
C ARG A 47 -15.96 -2.38 -7.99
N VAL A 48 -16.27 -1.19 -7.49
CA VAL A 48 -15.93 -0.72 -6.15
C VAL A 48 -17.21 -0.40 -5.39
N ILE A 49 -17.38 -0.98 -4.20
CA ILE A 49 -18.55 -0.75 -3.33
C ILE A 49 -18.15 0.08 -2.11
N ASP A 50 -19.01 1.03 -1.72
CA ASP A 50 -18.78 1.79 -0.48
C ASP A 50 -18.81 0.86 0.74
N LEU A 51 -17.87 1.07 1.67
CA LEU A 51 -17.75 0.23 2.86
C LEU A 51 -19.07 0.15 3.67
N GLN A 52 -19.84 1.21 3.71
CA GLN A 52 -21.10 1.27 4.46
C GLN A 52 -22.22 0.44 3.82
N ASP A 53 -22.13 0.16 2.52
CA ASP A 53 -23.13 -0.59 1.77
C ASP A 53 -22.86 -2.13 1.78
N VAL A 54 -21.73 -2.57 2.36
CA VAL A 54 -21.43 -4.00 2.59
C VAL A 54 -22.40 -4.58 3.61
N GLU A 55 -22.97 -5.76 3.35
CA GLU A 55 -23.86 -6.43 4.28
C GLU A 55 -23.10 -6.88 5.54
N ASP A 56 -23.70 -6.77 6.72
CA ASP A 56 -23.04 -7.05 8.00
C ASP A 56 -22.59 -8.51 8.15
N ASP A 57 -23.31 -9.45 7.55
CA ASP A 57 -23.05 -10.89 7.55
C ASP A 57 -22.24 -11.38 6.35
N ALA A 58 -21.89 -10.49 5.41
CA ALA A 58 -21.04 -10.82 4.27
C ALA A 58 -19.70 -11.37 4.73
N PHE A 59 -19.14 -12.28 3.93
CA PHE A 59 -17.79 -12.79 4.16
C PHE A 59 -16.78 -11.96 3.36
N VAL A 60 -15.94 -11.25 4.08
CA VAL A 60 -14.88 -10.37 3.54
C VAL A 60 -13.52 -10.97 3.85
N CYS A 61 -12.59 -10.88 2.93
CA CYS A 61 -11.18 -11.09 3.22
C CYS A 61 -10.32 -9.98 2.60
N SER A 62 -9.12 -9.84 3.12
CA SER A 62 -8.07 -9.03 2.52
C SER A 62 -7.05 -9.93 1.83
N GLY A 63 -6.13 -9.33 1.12
CA GLY A 63 -5.06 -10.05 0.44
C GLY A 63 -4.09 -9.09 -0.23
N GLY A 64 -3.10 -9.64 -0.90
CA GLY A 64 -2.12 -8.85 -1.62
C GLY A 64 -1.04 -9.70 -2.27
N ILE A 65 -0.17 -9.03 -3.01
CA ILE A 65 1.08 -9.60 -3.49
C ILE A 65 2.15 -9.42 -2.41
N MET A 66 3.00 -10.42 -2.28
CA MET A 66 4.18 -10.43 -1.44
C MET A 66 5.40 -10.76 -2.31
N GLY A 67 6.49 -10.03 -2.10
CA GLY A 67 7.75 -10.24 -2.82
C GLY A 67 8.70 -9.07 -2.63
N SER A 68 9.91 -9.18 -3.20
CA SER A 68 10.82 -8.03 -3.29
C SER A 68 10.45 -7.18 -4.50
N VAL A 69 10.38 -5.86 -4.31
CA VAL A 69 10.16 -4.91 -5.40
C VAL A 69 11.24 -4.98 -6.47
N LYS A 70 12.49 -5.39 -6.10
CA LYS A 70 13.60 -5.55 -7.04
C LYS A 70 13.61 -6.88 -7.79
N ALA A 71 12.93 -7.89 -7.29
CA ALA A 71 12.89 -9.20 -7.92
C ALA A 71 12.22 -9.18 -9.31
N LEU A 72 11.40 -8.17 -9.58
CA LEU A 72 10.66 -8.00 -10.82
C LEU A 72 11.34 -7.10 -11.86
N GLU A 73 12.48 -6.47 -11.53
CA GLU A 73 13.19 -5.53 -12.43
C GLU A 73 13.54 -6.11 -13.82
N ASN A 74 13.67 -7.45 -13.92
CA ASN A 74 14.04 -8.12 -15.18
C ASN A 74 12.89 -8.93 -15.81
N VAL A 75 11.66 -8.76 -15.34
CA VAL A 75 10.50 -9.49 -15.85
C VAL A 75 9.52 -8.50 -16.47
N ALA A 76 9.08 -8.75 -17.69
CA ALA A 76 8.06 -7.91 -18.30
C ALA A 76 6.72 -8.09 -17.55
N TYR A 77 6.11 -7.02 -17.09
CA TYR A 77 4.82 -7.07 -16.38
C TYR A 77 3.71 -7.70 -17.20
N SER A 78 3.74 -7.51 -18.53
CA SER A 78 2.81 -8.17 -19.47
C SER A 78 2.90 -9.69 -19.42
N ASP A 79 4.09 -10.25 -19.21
CA ASP A 79 4.28 -11.71 -19.15
C ASP A 79 3.69 -12.27 -17.85
N ILE A 80 3.90 -11.57 -16.72
CA ILE A 80 3.30 -11.93 -15.44
C ILE A 80 1.76 -11.89 -15.52
N VAL A 81 1.21 -10.83 -16.10
CA VAL A 81 -0.24 -10.68 -16.23
C VAL A 81 -0.83 -11.73 -17.18
N ALA A 82 -0.09 -12.11 -18.23
CA ALA A 82 -0.49 -13.21 -19.13
C ALA A 82 -0.47 -14.57 -18.40
N GLU A 83 0.51 -14.84 -17.54
CA GLU A 83 0.50 -16.03 -16.67
C GLU A 83 -0.75 -16.07 -15.77
N TRP A 84 -1.17 -14.92 -15.24
CA TRP A 84 -2.35 -14.81 -14.38
C TRP A 84 -3.68 -15.09 -15.09
N GLU A 85 -3.72 -15.08 -16.42
CA GLU A 85 -4.91 -15.53 -17.15
C GLU A 85 -5.13 -17.05 -17.02
N ALA A 86 -4.06 -17.82 -16.90
CA ALA A 86 -4.13 -19.26 -16.64
C ALA A 86 -4.23 -19.57 -15.15
N GLU A 87 -3.38 -18.91 -14.33
CA GLU A 87 -3.30 -19.18 -12.91
C GLU A 87 -2.88 -17.92 -12.14
N PHE A 88 -3.82 -17.33 -11.41
CA PHE A 88 -3.56 -16.14 -10.62
C PHE A 88 -3.35 -16.49 -9.13
N PRO A 89 -2.13 -16.31 -8.58
CA PRO A 89 -1.81 -16.71 -7.21
C PRO A 89 -2.76 -16.14 -6.16
N LEU A 90 -3.22 -14.90 -6.30
CA LEU A 90 -4.17 -14.30 -5.35
C LEU A 90 -5.55 -14.99 -5.40
N VAL A 91 -6.04 -15.32 -6.59
CA VAL A 91 -7.29 -16.07 -6.73
C VAL A 91 -7.17 -17.47 -6.10
N ASN A 92 -6.01 -18.13 -6.26
CA ASN A 92 -5.74 -19.42 -5.62
C ASN A 92 -5.74 -19.31 -4.10
N ALA A 93 -5.12 -18.27 -3.56
CA ALA A 93 -5.11 -18.02 -2.11
C ALA A 93 -6.53 -17.76 -1.59
N VAL A 94 -7.33 -16.93 -2.29
CA VAL A 94 -8.74 -16.68 -1.92
C VAL A 94 -9.58 -17.94 -2.00
N ARG A 95 -9.46 -18.75 -3.06
CA ARG A 95 -10.17 -20.04 -3.17
C ARG A 95 -9.79 -21.02 -2.06
N THR A 96 -8.53 -20.96 -1.61
CA THR A 96 -8.07 -21.74 -0.46
C THR A 96 -8.70 -21.21 0.84
N MET A 97 -8.78 -19.87 1.01
CA MET A 97 -9.50 -19.27 2.15
C MET A 97 -10.97 -19.70 2.18
N GLU A 98 -11.67 -19.65 1.05
CA GLU A 98 -13.07 -20.10 0.93
C GLU A 98 -13.24 -21.56 1.39
N ARG A 99 -12.33 -22.44 0.97
CA ARG A 99 -12.35 -23.86 1.35
C ARG A 99 -12.13 -24.05 2.83
N LEU A 100 -11.19 -23.30 3.45
CA LEU A 100 -10.90 -23.38 4.88
C LEU A 100 -12.06 -22.83 5.72
N MET A 101 -12.70 -21.76 5.27
CA MET A 101 -13.79 -21.11 6.01
C MET A 101 -15.16 -21.72 5.70
N GLY A 102 -15.27 -22.58 4.67
CA GLY A 102 -16.55 -23.17 4.25
C GLY A 102 -17.56 -22.18 3.68
N LYS A 103 -17.09 -21.01 3.25
CA LYS A 103 -17.92 -19.90 2.71
C LYS A 103 -17.27 -19.31 1.46
N LYS A 104 -18.10 -18.80 0.54
CA LYS A 104 -17.63 -17.96 -0.57
C LYS A 104 -17.33 -16.55 -0.08
N VAL A 105 -16.29 -15.95 -0.63
CA VAL A 105 -15.98 -14.54 -0.38
C VAL A 105 -16.95 -13.66 -1.17
N ASP A 106 -17.63 -12.76 -0.49
CA ASP A 106 -18.56 -11.80 -1.08
C ASP A 106 -17.86 -10.53 -1.52
N TYR A 107 -16.83 -10.11 -0.78
CA TYR A 107 -16.03 -8.91 -1.04
C TYR A 107 -14.57 -9.10 -0.65
N MET A 108 -13.67 -8.41 -1.36
CA MET A 108 -12.30 -8.22 -0.89
C MET A 108 -12.07 -6.76 -0.54
N VAL A 109 -11.21 -6.53 0.44
CA VAL A 109 -10.69 -5.20 0.79
C VAL A 109 -9.17 -5.18 0.57
N PRO A 110 -8.60 -4.15 -0.06
CA PRO A 110 -7.16 -3.99 -0.12
C PRO A 110 -6.51 -4.07 1.27
N PHE A 111 -5.39 -4.76 1.36
CA PHE A 111 -4.56 -4.74 2.56
C PHE A 111 -4.09 -3.32 2.85
N GLU A 112 -3.65 -2.63 1.80
CA GLU A 112 -3.11 -1.29 1.78
C GLU A 112 -3.44 -0.59 0.45
N THR A 113 -3.29 0.73 0.42
CA THR A 113 -3.49 1.53 -0.79
C THR A 113 -2.15 1.76 -1.48
N GLY A 114 -2.03 1.38 -2.75
CA GLY A 114 -0.79 1.55 -3.53
C GLY A 114 -0.96 1.29 -5.02
N GLY A 115 0.00 1.76 -5.82
CA GLY A 115 -0.04 1.77 -7.28
C GLY A 115 -0.12 0.38 -7.94
N LEU A 116 0.41 -0.66 -7.28
CA LEU A 116 0.28 -2.06 -7.69
C LEU A 116 -0.74 -2.79 -6.83
N ASN A 117 -0.68 -2.61 -5.50
CA ASN A 117 -1.40 -3.47 -4.57
C ASN A 117 -2.92 -3.33 -4.69
N THR A 118 -3.44 -2.12 -4.92
CA THR A 118 -4.87 -1.91 -5.16
C THR A 118 -5.33 -2.51 -6.51
N PRO A 119 -4.67 -2.29 -7.66
CA PRO A 119 -4.97 -2.98 -8.93
C PRO A 119 -4.99 -4.50 -8.85
N VAL A 120 -4.08 -5.11 -8.09
CA VAL A 120 -4.03 -6.56 -7.89
C VAL A 120 -5.29 -7.09 -7.21
N ILE A 121 -5.76 -6.44 -6.15
CA ILE A 121 -7.03 -6.83 -5.50
C ILE A 121 -8.20 -6.63 -6.44
N MET A 122 -8.21 -5.53 -7.18
CA MET A 122 -9.26 -5.25 -8.18
C MET A 122 -9.33 -6.35 -9.24
N ALA A 123 -8.17 -6.77 -9.78
CA ALA A 123 -8.09 -7.87 -10.74
C ALA A 123 -8.56 -9.21 -10.15
N ALA A 124 -8.23 -9.50 -8.89
CA ALA A 124 -8.74 -10.69 -8.20
C ALA A 124 -10.26 -10.64 -8.03
N CYS A 125 -10.81 -9.52 -7.61
CA CYS A 125 -12.25 -9.28 -7.49
C CYS A 125 -12.97 -9.50 -8.82
N ASN A 126 -12.44 -8.96 -9.91
CA ASN A 126 -13.00 -9.11 -11.26
C ASN A 126 -13.11 -10.58 -11.65
N ARG A 127 -12.04 -11.36 -11.41
CA ARG A 127 -11.99 -12.80 -11.76
C ARG A 127 -12.83 -13.66 -10.83
N LEU A 128 -13.06 -13.22 -9.61
CA LEU A 128 -14.00 -13.85 -8.67
C LEU A 128 -15.45 -13.44 -8.92
N GLY A 129 -15.70 -12.39 -9.72
CA GLY A 129 -17.03 -11.86 -10.00
C GLY A 129 -17.63 -11.06 -8.83
N ILE A 130 -16.81 -10.55 -7.92
CA ILE A 130 -17.21 -9.82 -6.72
C ILE A 130 -16.74 -8.37 -6.76
N PRO A 131 -17.36 -7.42 -6.03
CA PRO A 131 -16.84 -6.06 -5.89
C PRO A 131 -15.68 -5.97 -4.90
N MET A 132 -14.80 -4.98 -5.11
CA MET A 132 -13.80 -4.55 -4.14
C MET A 132 -14.39 -3.48 -3.21
N ILE A 133 -14.06 -3.52 -1.94
CA ILE A 133 -14.48 -2.50 -0.97
C ILE A 133 -13.66 -1.21 -1.17
N ASN A 134 -14.36 -0.07 -1.15
CA ASN A 134 -13.76 1.26 -1.11
C ASN A 134 -13.17 1.54 0.28
N GLY A 135 -11.91 1.19 0.46
CA GLY A 135 -11.18 1.28 1.72
C GLY A 135 -10.00 0.34 1.75
N ASP A 136 -9.23 0.39 2.81
CA ASP A 136 -8.09 -0.50 3.07
C ASP A 136 -7.82 -0.72 4.56
N GLY A 137 -6.72 -1.41 4.87
CA GLY A 137 -6.32 -1.69 6.26
C GLY A 137 -5.42 -0.65 6.91
N VAL A 138 -4.94 0.38 6.19
CA VAL A 138 -3.87 1.28 6.70
C VAL A 138 -4.11 2.76 6.35
N GLY A 139 -4.72 3.08 5.21
CA GLY A 139 -4.83 4.43 4.67
C GLY A 139 -3.53 4.95 4.04
N ARG A 140 -2.59 4.05 3.78
CA ARG A 140 -1.31 4.23 3.09
C ARG A 140 -0.72 2.85 2.77
N ALA A 141 0.42 2.77 2.09
CA ALA A 141 1.15 1.52 2.03
C ALA A 141 1.97 1.23 3.30
N ALA A 142 2.17 -0.06 3.59
CA ALA A 142 2.87 -0.56 4.77
C ALA A 142 3.65 -1.85 4.45
N PRO A 143 4.89 -2.01 5.00
CA PRO A 143 5.82 -3.06 4.55
C PRO A 143 5.46 -4.48 4.98
N GLU A 144 4.64 -4.67 6.02
CA GLU A 144 4.43 -5.98 6.61
C GLU A 144 2.95 -6.31 6.83
N THR A 145 2.58 -7.56 6.63
CA THR A 145 1.20 -8.08 6.62
C THR A 145 0.40 -7.77 7.90
N GLN A 146 1.06 -7.65 9.07
CA GLN A 146 0.40 -7.31 10.33
C GLN A 146 0.23 -5.80 10.57
N MET A 147 0.76 -4.95 9.70
CA MET A 147 0.71 -3.49 9.88
C MET A 147 -0.62 -2.88 9.43
N THR A 148 -1.73 -3.43 9.92
CA THR A 148 -3.09 -2.97 9.61
C THR A 148 -3.89 -2.69 10.87
N CYS A 149 -4.92 -1.86 10.75
CA CYS A 149 -5.89 -1.67 11.84
C CYS A 149 -6.82 -2.87 12.05
N PHE A 150 -6.88 -3.83 11.14
CA PHE A 150 -7.70 -5.04 11.29
C PHE A 150 -7.41 -5.77 12.61
N ILE A 151 -6.12 -6.02 12.91
CA ILE A 151 -5.70 -6.65 14.17
C ILE A 151 -6.18 -5.85 15.38
N GLY A 152 -6.07 -4.51 15.32
CA GLY A 152 -6.50 -3.62 16.40
C GLY A 152 -7.99 -3.68 16.70
N HIS A 153 -8.80 -4.11 15.74
CA HIS A 153 -10.23 -4.30 15.85
C HIS A 153 -10.64 -5.77 16.07
N GLY A 154 -9.69 -6.64 16.46
CA GLY A 154 -9.94 -8.04 16.79
C GLY A 154 -10.20 -8.95 15.58
N VAL A 155 -9.79 -8.52 14.38
CA VAL A 155 -9.82 -9.38 13.19
C VAL A 155 -8.55 -10.22 13.17
N SER A 156 -8.71 -11.54 13.07
CA SER A 156 -7.57 -12.46 12.98
C SER A 156 -6.88 -12.35 11.62
N LEU A 157 -5.54 -12.32 11.64
CA LEU A 157 -4.74 -12.49 10.42
C LEU A 157 -4.94 -13.87 9.79
N TYR A 158 -5.24 -14.87 10.61
CA TYR A 158 -5.27 -16.28 10.27
C TYR A 158 -6.70 -16.80 10.03
N PRO A 159 -6.85 -17.89 9.22
CA PRO A 159 -5.80 -18.55 8.44
C PRO A 159 -5.28 -17.66 7.31
N MET A 160 -4.00 -17.81 6.96
CA MET A 160 -3.39 -17.12 5.82
C MET A 160 -2.90 -18.16 4.79
N PRO A 161 -3.68 -18.49 3.78
CA PRO A 161 -3.19 -19.19 2.60
C PRO A 161 -2.33 -18.27 1.75
N LEU A 162 -1.22 -18.79 1.24
CA LEU A 162 -0.29 -18.14 0.34
C LEU A 162 -0.05 -19.06 -0.85
N SER A 163 -0.12 -18.51 -2.06
CA SER A 163 0.23 -19.19 -3.31
C SER A 163 1.41 -18.48 -3.95
N ASP A 164 2.45 -19.23 -4.32
CA ASP A 164 3.58 -18.68 -5.06
C ASP A 164 3.28 -18.55 -6.56
N ARG A 165 4.23 -18.01 -7.33
CA ARG A 165 4.09 -17.82 -8.78
C ARG A 165 3.84 -19.12 -9.53
N TYR A 166 4.29 -20.25 -9.00
CA TYR A 166 4.19 -21.57 -9.64
C TYR A 166 2.95 -22.36 -9.19
N GLY A 167 2.04 -21.75 -8.40
CA GLY A 167 0.82 -22.39 -7.90
C GLY A 167 1.02 -23.24 -6.65
N ASN A 168 2.23 -23.32 -6.07
CA ASN A 168 2.42 -23.98 -4.79
C ASN A 168 1.68 -23.21 -3.70
N THR A 169 0.87 -23.92 -2.90
CA THR A 169 0.06 -23.28 -1.85
C THR A 169 0.49 -23.75 -0.46
N VAL A 170 0.75 -22.79 0.42
CA VAL A 170 1.08 -22.99 1.83
C VAL A 170 0.03 -22.29 2.69
N ILE A 171 -0.31 -22.85 3.83
CA ILE A 171 -1.28 -22.29 4.77
C ILE A 171 -0.60 -22.07 6.10
N VAL A 172 -0.61 -20.82 6.58
CA VAL A 172 -0.33 -20.53 7.99
C VAL A 172 -1.69 -20.52 8.70
N GLU A 173 -2.04 -21.65 9.31
CA GLU A 173 -3.36 -21.83 9.92
C GLU A 173 -3.50 -20.98 11.18
N LYS A 174 -2.45 -20.94 11.99
CA LYS A 174 -2.41 -20.24 13.27
C LYS A 174 -0.97 -19.94 13.68
N ALA A 175 -0.74 -18.80 14.32
CA ALA A 175 0.49 -18.51 15.05
C ALA A 175 0.18 -17.59 16.25
N ASP A 176 1.06 -17.59 17.24
CA ASP A 176 0.93 -16.72 18.42
C ASP A 176 1.42 -15.29 18.11
N SER A 177 2.43 -15.16 17.23
CA SER A 177 2.95 -13.87 16.78
C SER A 177 2.25 -13.39 15.52
N SER A 178 1.86 -12.13 15.48
CA SER A 178 1.32 -11.48 14.27
C SER A 178 2.36 -11.34 13.15
N THR A 179 3.66 -11.37 13.46
CA THR A 179 4.74 -11.23 12.47
C THR A 179 5.12 -12.55 11.80
N TYR A 180 4.76 -13.69 12.41
CA TYR A 180 5.16 -15.02 11.94
C TYR A 180 4.67 -15.30 10.51
N ALA A 181 3.44 -14.88 10.19
CA ALA A 181 2.87 -15.10 8.86
C ALA A 181 3.65 -14.35 7.77
N ASP A 182 4.08 -13.09 8.04
CA ASP A 182 4.89 -12.32 7.11
C ASP A 182 6.27 -12.98 6.89
N GLU A 183 6.92 -13.42 7.95
CA GLU A 183 8.23 -14.09 7.89
C GLU A 183 8.17 -15.40 7.09
N VAL A 184 7.18 -16.24 7.35
CA VAL A 184 6.94 -17.49 6.59
C VAL A 184 6.60 -17.18 5.14
N GLY A 185 5.72 -16.20 4.90
CA GLY A 185 5.33 -15.79 3.55
C GLY A 185 6.52 -15.37 2.71
N ARG A 186 7.42 -14.51 3.25
CA ARG A 186 8.63 -14.08 2.55
C ARG A 186 9.58 -15.22 2.24
N PHE A 187 9.75 -16.17 3.17
CA PHE A 187 10.56 -17.36 2.91
C PHE A 187 10.00 -18.18 1.74
N ILE A 188 8.67 -18.40 1.70
CA ILE A 188 8.02 -19.17 0.63
C ILE A 188 8.15 -18.43 -0.71
N VAL A 189 7.92 -17.13 -0.73
CA VAL A 189 8.04 -16.29 -1.94
C VAL A 189 9.45 -16.35 -2.52
N CYS A 190 10.51 -16.23 -1.70
CA CYS A 190 11.90 -16.37 -2.15
C CYS A 190 12.22 -17.74 -2.75
N LYS A 191 11.45 -18.79 -2.45
CA LYS A 191 11.57 -20.12 -3.06
C LYS A 191 10.68 -20.30 -4.29
N GLY A 192 9.61 -19.53 -4.38
CA GLY A 192 8.53 -19.64 -5.34
C GLY A 192 8.59 -18.60 -6.47
N GLY A 193 9.79 -18.20 -6.93
CA GLY A 193 9.95 -17.26 -8.04
C GLY A 193 9.86 -15.79 -7.64
N ASP A 194 10.24 -15.49 -6.40
CA ASP A 194 10.36 -14.16 -5.80
C ASP A 194 9.04 -13.33 -5.77
N MET A 195 7.93 -13.96 -6.11
CA MET A 195 6.60 -13.40 -6.04
C MET A 195 5.58 -14.44 -5.61
N GLY A 196 4.64 -14.04 -4.78
CA GLY A 196 3.47 -14.81 -4.40
C GLY A 196 2.34 -13.89 -3.97
N ALA A 197 1.21 -14.47 -3.64
CA ALA A 197 0.06 -13.74 -3.14
C ALA A 197 -0.55 -14.47 -1.94
N ASN A 198 -1.07 -13.71 -1.01
CA ASN A 198 -1.74 -14.24 0.16
C ASN A 198 -3.17 -13.71 0.27
N ALA A 199 -4.06 -14.51 0.85
CA ALA A 199 -5.33 -14.06 1.39
C ALA A 199 -5.26 -14.14 2.92
N HIS A 200 -5.84 -13.15 3.60
CA HIS A 200 -5.76 -13.04 5.05
C HIS A 200 -6.93 -12.22 5.60
N TYR A 201 -6.98 -12.08 6.94
CA TYR A 201 -8.02 -11.31 7.61
C TYR A 201 -9.45 -11.71 7.20
N PRO A 202 -9.85 -12.99 7.38
CA PRO A 202 -11.25 -13.37 7.20
C PRO A 202 -12.11 -12.65 8.24
N MET A 203 -13.11 -11.90 7.77
CA MET A 203 -13.95 -11.07 8.64
C MET A 203 -15.39 -11.00 8.12
N SER A 204 -16.31 -10.59 8.98
CA SER A 204 -17.66 -10.22 8.56
C SER A 204 -17.69 -8.79 8.02
N GLY A 205 -18.72 -8.42 7.24
CA GLY A 205 -18.93 -7.05 6.80
C GLY A 205 -19.06 -6.07 7.96
N ALA A 206 -19.71 -6.48 9.06
CA ALA A 206 -19.75 -5.68 10.27
C ALA A 206 -18.36 -5.44 10.89
N GLN A 207 -17.46 -6.41 10.83
CA GLN A 207 -16.07 -6.23 11.25
C GLN A 207 -15.32 -5.31 10.27
N ALA A 208 -15.50 -5.48 8.96
CA ALA A 208 -14.88 -4.62 7.95
C ALA A 208 -15.28 -3.15 8.15
N LYS A 209 -16.55 -2.84 8.38
CA LYS A 209 -17.03 -1.48 8.67
C LYS A 209 -16.34 -0.82 9.87
N ARG A 210 -15.98 -1.59 10.89
CA ARG A 210 -15.25 -1.09 12.07
C ARG A 210 -13.76 -1.00 11.86
N ALA A 211 -13.19 -1.91 11.08
CA ALA A 211 -11.75 -2.13 11.02
C ALA A 211 -11.08 -1.48 9.80
N CYS A 212 -11.77 -1.26 8.68
CA CYS A 212 -11.16 -0.63 7.50
C CYS A 212 -11.00 0.88 7.67
N VAL A 213 -9.97 1.43 7.05
CA VAL A 213 -9.90 2.86 6.71
C VAL A 213 -10.80 3.05 5.48
N PRO A 214 -11.88 3.86 5.56
CA PRO A 214 -12.83 4.01 4.46
C PRO A 214 -12.30 4.91 3.34
N ASP A 215 -12.92 4.80 2.18
CA ASP A 215 -12.90 5.72 1.04
C ASP A 215 -11.57 5.84 0.28
N THR A 216 -10.50 5.16 0.69
CA THR A 216 -9.13 5.36 0.18
C THR A 216 -8.97 5.12 -1.33
N VAL A 217 -9.79 4.24 -1.92
CA VAL A 217 -9.68 3.92 -3.36
C VAL A 217 -10.29 5.01 -4.24
N LEU A 218 -11.53 5.42 -3.95
CA LEU A 218 -12.19 6.47 -4.73
C LEU A 218 -11.64 7.86 -4.41
N ASP A 219 -11.16 8.09 -3.19
CA ASP A 219 -10.42 9.30 -2.84
C ASP A 219 -9.10 9.42 -3.60
N ALA A 220 -8.37 8.30 -3.78
CA ALA A 220 -7.19 8.27 -4.65
C ALA A 220 -7.55 8.62 -6.12
N LEU A 221 -8.67 8.11 -6.64
CA LEU A 221 -9.15 8.48 -7.98
C LEU A 221 -9.46 9.98 -8.09
N GLU A 222 -10.12 10.55 -7.08
CA GLU A 222 -10.42 12.00 -7.04
C GLU A 222 -9.14 12.83 -6.99
N LEU A 223 -8.17 12.45 -6.13
CA LEU A 223 -6.85 13.09 -6.06
C LEU A 223 -6.15 13.05 -7.42
N GLY A 224 -6.13 11.88 -8.07
CA GLY A 224 -5.48 11.73 -9.36
C GLY A 224 -6.10 12.58 -10.46
N ARG A 225 -7.42 12.77 -10.45
CA ARG A 225 -8.11 13.70 -11.35
C ARG A 225 -7.68 15.15 -11.12
N LYS A 226 -7.48 15.56 -9.85
CA LYS A 226 -6.95 16.89 -9.53
C LYS A 226 -5.51 17.05 -9.99
N ILE A 227 -4.68 16.02 -9.83
CA ILE A 227 -3.30 15.98 -10.33
C ILE A 227 -3.29 16.16 -11.86
N GLU A 228 -4.11 15.42 -12.59
CA GLU A 228 -4.20 15.55 -14.06
C GLU A 228 -4.69 16.93 -14.52
N ALA A 229 -5.65 17.49 -13.81
CA ALA A 229 -6.13 18.84 -14.12
C ALA A 229 -5.05 19.91 -13.94
N SER A 230 -4.18 19.79 -12.91
CA SER A 230 -3.03 20.68 -12.74
C SER A 230 -1.99 20.48 -13.83
N GLN A 231 -1.65 19.25 -14.15
CA GLN A 231 -0.70 18.91 -15.21
C GLN A 231 -1.16 19.42 -16.59
N ALA A 232 -2.45 19.32 -16.89
CA ALA A 232 -3.02 19.85 -18.14
C ALA A 232 -2.89 21.37 -18.26
N GLN A 233 -2.73 22.08 -17.13
CA GLN A 233 -2.48 23.52 -17.09
C GLN A 233 -0.97 23.86 -17.05
N GLY A 234 -0.09 22.86 -17.08
CA GLY A 234 1.35 23.03 -17.01
C GLY A 234 1.87 23.47 -15.64
N ILE A 235 1.12 23.20 -14.57
CA ILE A 235 1.49 23.54 -13.19
C ILE A 235 1.73 22.27 -12.35
N SER A 236 2.61 22.38 -11.34
CA SER A 236 2.85 21.29 -10.39
C SER A 236 1.59 21.03 -9.55
N ALA A 237 1.27 19.76 -9.37
CA ALA A 237 0.14 19.34 -8.54
C ALA A 237 0.47 19.27 -7.04
N CYS A 238 1.66 19.68 -6.60
CA CYS A 238 2.04 19.62 -5.18
C CYS A 238 1.03 20.30 -4.26
N GLU A 239 0.54 21.49 -4.66
CA GLU A 239 -0.46 22.23 -3.86
C GLU A 239 -1.80 21.52 -3.78
N GLU A 240 -2.20 20.81 -4.85
CA GLU A 240 -3.43 20.01 -4.82
C GLU A 240 -3.30 18.83 -3.84
N VAL A 241 -2.13 18.17 -3.80
CA VAL A 241 -1.86 17.09 -2.82
C VAL A 241 -1.87 17.65 -1.40
N ILE A 242 -1.19 18.77 -1.17
CA ILE A 242 -1.15 19.45 0.14
C ILE A 242 -2.57 19.79 0.60
N LYS A 243 -3.36 20.42 -0.27
CA LYS A 243 -4.74 20.81 0.02
C LYS A 243 -5.65 19.61 0.24
N HIS A 244 -5.53 18.56 -0.58
CA HIS A 244 -6.36 17.36 -0.51
C HIS A 244 -6.24 16.65 0.85
N PHE A 245 -5.01 16.48 1.33
CA PHE A 245 -4.74 15.86 2.63
C PHE A 245 -4.66 16.87 3.80
N GLU A 246 -4.86 18.17 3.53
CA GLU A 246 -4.52 19.23 4.47
C GLU A 246 -3.10 18.99 5.06
N ALA A 247 -2.18 18.61 4.21
CA ALA A 247 -0.82 18.24 4.59
C ALA A 247 0.03 19.48 4.89
N LYS A 248 1.15 19.27 5.61
CA LYS A 248 2.15 20.27 5.88
C LYS A 248 3.43 19.93 5.11
N GLU A 249 4.00 20.91 4.43
CA GLU A 249 5.35 20.79 3.87
C GLU A 249 6.37 20.75 5.01
N LEU A 250 7.19 19.72 5.02
CA LEU A 250 8.25 19.53 6.02
C LEU A 250 9.64 19.84 5.47
N PHE A 251 9.86 19.58 4.18
CA PHE A 251 11.13 19.80 3.53
C PHE A 251 10.98 19.84 2.01
N CYS A 252 11.85 20.60 1.36
CA CYS A 252 12.06 20.55 -0.08
C CYS A 252 13.56 20.62 -0.35
N GLY A 253 14.08 19.70 -1.17
CA GLY A 253 15.52 19.63 -1.41
C GLY A 253 15.89 18.50 -2.35
N THR A 254 17.20 18.32 -2.49
CA THR A 254 17.79 17.33 -3.40
C THR A 254 18.54 16.26 -2.63
N ILE A 255 18.41 14.99 -3.03
CA ILE A 255 19.15 13.88 -2.43
C ILE A 255 20.63 14.04 -2.80
N ASP A 256 21.50 14.20 -1.81
CA ASP A 256 22.95 14.24 -1.97
C ASP A 256 23.63 12.90 -1.60
N LYS A 257 22.95 12.07 -0.78
CA LYS A 257 23.42 10.72 -0.45
C LYS A 257 22.23 9.75 -0.34
N ILE A 258 22.42 8.55 -0.89
CA ILE A 258 21.46 7.45 -0.76
C ILE A 258 22.19 6.14 -0.47
N GLU A 259 21.70 5.37 0.48
CA GLU A 259 22.15 4.03 0.81
C GLU A 259 20.96 3.10 0.77
N GLY A 260 21.02 2.05 -0.05
CA GLY A 260 19.92 1.08 -0.20
C GLY A 260 20.43 -0.35 -0.21
N VAL A 261 19.67 -1.25 0.42
CA VAL A 261 19.96 -2.70 0.43
C VAL A 261 18.66 -3.49 0.37
N ASP A 262 18.60 -4.47 -0.53
CA ASP A 262 17.56 -5.50 -0.51
C ASP A 262 17.91 -6.55 0.54
N LYS A 263 17.09 -6.69 1.57
CA LYS A 263 17.32 -7.61 2.67
C LYS A 263 16.02 -8.19 3.22
N GLY A 264 15.91 -9.51 3.18
CA GLY A 264 14.77 -10.23 3.77
C GLY A 264 13.44 -9.92 3.08
N GLY A 265 13.47 -9.60 1.78
CA GLY A 265 12.28 -9.24 1.00
C GLY A 265 11.81 -7.78 1.20
N PHE A 266 12.68 -6.92 1.75
CA PHE A 266 12.44 -5.49 1.89
C PHE A 266 13.56 -4.69 1.25
N TYR A 267 13.22 -3.59 0.60
CA TYR A 267 14.18 -2.57 0.18
C TYR A 267 14.34 -1.55 1.31
N LEU A 268 15.44 -1.69 2.05
CA LEU A 268 15.81 -0.76 3.12
C LEU A 268 16.61 0.38 2.51
N THR A 269 16.16 1.62 2.66
CA THR A 269 16.80 2.78 2.05
C THR A 269 16.89 3.93 3.06
N ASN A 270 18.05 4.56 3.11
CA ASN A 270 18.26 5.81 3.83
C ASN A 270 18.69 6.87 2.83
N ILE A 271 18.07 8.04 2.88
CA ILE A 271 18.48 9.20 2.09
C ILE A 271 18.90 10.33 3.02
N HIS A 272 19.92 11.09 2.58
CA HIS A 272 20.24 12.40 3.09
C HIS A 272 19.93 13.42 2.00
N MET A 273 19.40 14.59 2.39
CA MET A 273 19.00 15.65 1.48
C MET A 273 19.55 16.98 1.92
N VAL A 274 19.90 17.81 0.95
CA VAL A 274 20.24 19.24 1.14
C VAL A 274 19.05 20.08 0.70
N GLY A 275 18.66 21.04 1.53
CA GLY A 275 17.48 21.86 1.31
C GLY A 275 17.64 22.87 0.19
N ASP A 276 16.55 23.09 -0.53
CA ASP A 276 16.41 24.07 -1.61
C ASP A 276 15.39 25.17 -1.23
N GLY A 277 15.49 26.33 -1.88
CA GLY A 277 14.53 27.43 -1.69
C GLY A 277 14.47 27.92 -0.24
N CYS A 278 13.32 27.84 0.39
CA CYS A 278 13.14 28.27 1.80
C CYS A 278 13.82 27.34 2.81
N PHE A 279 14.23 26.13 2.39
CA PHE A 279 15.00 25.18 3.20
C PHE A 279 16.51 25.24 2.94
N ALA A 280 17.00 26.22 2.15
CA ALA A 280 18.43 26.36 1.88
C ALA A 280 19.24 26.51 3.20
N GLY A 281 20.28 25.69 3.36
CA GLY A 281 21.09 25.62 4.59
C GLY A 281 20.59 24.63 5.63
N HIS A 282 19.45 23.99 5.41
CA HIS A 282 18.91 22.90 6.23
C HIS A 282 19.18 21.55 5.58
N THR A 283 19.14 20.48 6.37
CA THR A 283 19.30 19.09 5.90
C THR A 283 18.14 18.22 6.35
N ALA A 284 17.89 17.16 5.63
CA ALA A 284 16.91 16.15 6.04
C ALA A 284 17.46 14.74 5.86
N GLU A 285 17.05 13.83 6.74
CA GLU A 285 17.31 12.40 6.66
C GLU A 285 15.98 11.66 6.68
N ALA A 286 15.78 10.74 5.75
CA ALA A 286 14.59 9.89 5.73
C ALA A 286 14.96 8.42 5.60
N VAL A 287 14.16 7.58 6.27
CA VAL A 287 14.33 6.13 6.34
C VAL A 287 13.13 5.46 5.72
N PHE A 288 13.40 4.45 4.90
CA PHE A 288 12.40 3.67 4.20
C PHE A 288 12.59 2.17 4.47
N LYS A 289 11.48 1.48 4.57
CA LYS A 289 11.38 0.01 4.50
C LYS A 289 10.28 -0.31 3.48
N ASN A 290 10.62 -0.30 2.21
CA ASN A 290 9.78 -0.11 1.04
C ASN A 290 9.11 1.28 1.04
N GLU A 291 8.33 1.58 2.08
CA GLU A 291 7.61 2.83 2.34
C GLU A 291 8.39 3.77 3.26
N SER A 292 7.95 5.02 3.30
CA SER A 292 8.49 6.04 4.24
C SER A 292 8.21 5.66 5.70
N MET A 293 9.25 5.58 6.53
CA MET A 293 9.15 5.21 7.95
C MET A 293 9.38 6.37 8.91
N ALA A 294 10.35 7.23 8.63
CA ALA A 294 10.65 8.37 9.50
C ALA A 294 11.38 9.48 8.73
N LEU A 295 11.24 10.73 9.19
CA LEU A 295 11.93 11.90 8.66
C LEU A 295 12.48 12.75 9.80
N TRP A 296 13.75 13.10 9.71
CA TRP A 296 14.42 14.12 10.52
C TRP A 296 14.75 15.32 9.65
N VAL A 297 14.58 16.52 10.20
CA VAL A 297 15.06 17.78 9.62
C VAL A 297 15.97 18.42 10.65
N ASP A 298 17.21 18.76 10.27
CA ASP A 298 18.24 19.25 11.17
C ASP A 298 18.42 18.40 12.43
N SER A 299 18.42 17.07 12.26
CA SER A 299 18.51 16.05 13.32
C SER A 299 17.30 15.98 14.27
N GLU A 300 16.23 16.73 14.02
CA GLU A 300 14.99 16.66 14.79
C GLU A 300 13.97 15.77 14.09
N LEU A 301 13.47 14.74 14.78
CA LEU A 301 12.45 13.84 14.25
C LEU A 301 11.13 14.61 14.05
N LYS A 302 10.66 14.70 12.82
CA LYS A 302 9.47 15.47 12.43
C LYS A 302 8.22 14.60 12.26
N ILE A 303 8.39 13.40 11.75
CA ILE A 303 7.28 12.45 11.52
C ILE A 303 7.82 11.03 11.52
N MET A 304 6.97 10.09 11.92
CA MET A 304 7.27 8.66 11.85
C MET A 304 6.02 7.86 11.49
N PHE A 305 6.24 6.65 10.94
CA PHE A 305 5.20 5.67 10.67
C PHE A 305 4.34 5.40 11.95
N PRO A 306 3.02 5.30 11.85
CA PRO A 306 2.21 5.18 10.63
C PRO A 306 1.69 6.51 10.04
N ASP A 307 2.10 7.68 10.54
CA ASP A 307 1.72 8.93 9.91
C ASP A 307 2.22 9.01 8.47
N ARG A 308 1.53 9.76 7.61
CA ARG A 308 1.75 9.73 6.16
C ARG A 308 2.77 10.78 5.77
N LEU A 309 3.94 10.33 5.32
CA LEU A 309 4.97 11.14 4.69
C LEU A 309 4.94 10.88 3.18
N PHE A 310 4.48 11.84 2.42
CA PHE A 310 4.45 11.78 0.96
C PHE A 310 5.73 12.36 0.36
N MET A 311 6.29 11.65 -0.61
CA MET A 311 7.37 12.11 -1.45
C MET A 311 6.81 12.55 -2.79
N LEU A 312 6.94 13.82 -3.12
CA LEU A 312 6.44 14.38 -4.37
C LEU A 312 7.60 14.89 -5.23
N ASP A 313 7.51 14.68 -6.52
CA ASP A 313 8.34 15.40 -7.49
C ASP A 313 7.92 16.88 -7.49
N PRO A 314 8.83 17.83 -7.20
CA PRO A 314 8.44 19.23 -7.08
C PRO A 314 7.94 19.86 -8.38
N ALA A 315 8.37 19.34 -9.53
CA ALA A 315 8.00 19.87 -10.85
C ALA A 315 6.61 19.41 -11.28
N THR A 316 6.25 18.17 -10.96
CA THR A 316 5.00 17.55 -11.44
C THR A 316 3.93 17.38 -10.35
N GLY A 317 4.35 17.25 -9.10
CA GLY A 317 3.48 16.89 -7.97
C GLY A 317 3.11 15.41 -7.94
N LEU A 318 3.73 14.58 -8.76
CA LEU A 318 3.54 13.12 -8.72
C LEU A 318 4.23 12.51 -7.50
N GLY A 319 3.62 11.45 -6.96
CA GLY A 319 4.26 10.62 -5.95
C GLY A 319 5.52 9.94 -6.53
N VAL A 320 6.59 9.86 -5.72
CA VAL A 320 7.87 9.26 -6.12
C VAL A 320 8.05 7.91 -5.42
N PRO A 321 8.13 6.79 -6.15
CA PRO A 321 8.42 5.48 -5.57
C PRO A 321 9.85 5.41 -5.00
N THR A 322 10.04 4.73 -3.86
CA THR A 322 11.34 4.58 -3.21
C THR A 322 12.37 3.89 -4.11
N VAL A 323 11.93 2.96 -4.94
CA VAL A 323 12.83 2.22 -5.87
C VAL A 323 13.43 3.09 -6.96
N THR A 324 12.83 4.25 -7.25
CA THR A 324 13.33 5.20 -8.27
C THR A 324 14.26 6.27 -7.70
N LEU A 325 14.44 6.30 -6.38
CA LEU A 325 15.29 7.30 -5.72
C LEU A 325 16.76 7.11 -6.09
N GLN A 326 17.43 8.20 -6.40
CA GLN A 326 18.87 8.24 -6.68
C GLN A 326 19.47 9.59 -6.25
N GLN A 327 20.77 9.65 -6.14
CA GLN A 327 21.47 10.92 -5.91
C GLN A 327 21.11 11.93 -7.01
N GLY A 328 20.79 13.15 -6.62
CA GLY A 328 20.33 14.22 -7.51
C GLY A 328 18.81 14.29 -7.68
N THR A 329 18.04 13.33 -7.16
CA THR A 329 16.56 13.42 -7.16
C THR A 329 16.09 14.57 -6.28
N ALA A 330 15.32 15.49 -6.84
CA ALA A 330 14.64 16.55 -6.09
C ALA A 330 13.32 16.01 -5.50
N LEU A 331 13.04 16.30 -4.24
CA LEU A 331 11.82 15.88 -3.55
C LEU A 331 11.21 17.04 -2.75
N LYS A 332 9.88 17.11 -2.78
CA LYS A 332 9.07 17.83 -1.82
C LYS A 332 8.46 16.82 -0.84
N LEU A 333 8.78 16.95 0.45
CA LEU A 333 8.30 16.06 1.52
C LEU A 333 7.16 16.75 2.25
N VAL A 334 5.98 16.16 2.14
CA VAL A 334 4.76 16.68 2.79
C VAL A 334 4.14 15.62 3.69
N ALA A 335 3.51 16.04 4.78
CA ALA A 335 3.06 15.14 5.82
C ALA A 335 1.65 15.44 6.32
N THR A 336 0.94 14.38 6.68
CA THR A 336 -0.37 14.46 7.36
C THR A 336 -0.52 13.32 8.37
N PRO A 337 -1.30 13.47 9.46
CA PRO A 337 -1.55 12.37 10.37
C PRO A 337 -2.13 11.15 9.66
N CYS A 338 -1.89 9.98 10.21
CA CYS A 338 -2.60 8.77 9.79
C CYS A 338 -4.09 8.85 10.17
N HIS A 339 -4.90 7.95 9.61
CA HIS A 339 -6.32 7.88 9.96
C HIS A 339 -6.49 7.60 11.48
N PRO A 340 -7.51 8.18 12.15
CA PRO A 340 -7.72 8.01 13.61
C PRO A 340 -7.72 6.56 14.09
N ARG A 341 -8.30 5.62 13.32
CA ARG A 341 -8.29 4.18 13.64
C ARG A 341 -6.88 3.60 13.75
N ILE A 342 -5.95 4.06 12.91
CA ILE A 342 -4.54 3.66 12.97
C ILE A 342 -3.85 4.35 14.16
N ALA A 343 -4.11 5.63 14.38
CA ALA A 343 -3.55 6.39 15.50
C ALA A 343 -3.95 5.80 16.87
N GLU A 344 -5.17 5.32 17.00
CA GLU A 344 -5.63 4.60 18.18
C GLU A 344 -4.94 3.24 18.31
N PHE A 345 -4.88 2.48 17.22
CA PHE A 345 -4.29 1.15 17.20
C PHE A 345 -2.79 1.16 17.57
N VAL A 346 -1.99 2.03 16.97
CA VAL A 346 -0.54 2.08 17.21
C VAL A 346 -0.16 2.35 18.66
N GLN A 347 -1.05 2.94 19.46
CA GLN A 347 -0.84 3.20 20.88
C GLN A 347 -1.13 1.99 21.77
N THR A 348 -1.79 0.97 21.24
CA THR A 348 -2.05 -0.26 21.99
C THR A 348 -0.81 -1.15 22.06
N PRO A 349 -0.68 -2.08 23.06
CA PRO A 349 0.43 -3.04 23.08
C PRO A 349 0.56 -3.85 21.79
N VAL A 350 -0.55 -4.30 21.21
CA VAL A 350 -0.58 -5.05 19.96
C VAL A 350 -0.13 -4.16 18.78
N GLY A 351 -0.56 -2.89 18.76
CA GLY A 351 -0.15 -1.93 17.74
C GLY A 351 1.34 -1.60 17.82
N GLN A 352 1.89 -1.43 19.01
CA GLN A 352 3.32 -1.24 19.21
C GLN A 352 4.14 -2.45 18.77
N GLN A 353 3.65 -3.66 19.06
CA GLN A 353 4.27 -4.89 18.58
C GLN A 353 4.22 -5.00 17.03
N SER A 354 3.11 -4.62 16.42
CA SER A 354 2.91 -4.74 14.96
C SER A 354 3.59 -3.64 14.15
N MET A 355 3.59 -2.39 14.66
CA MET A 355 3.98 -1.18 13.93
C MET A 355 5.14 -0.42 14.55
N GLY A 356 5.70 -0.87 15.69
CA GLY A 356 6.74 -0.14 16.43
C GLY A 356 8.01 0.10 15.61
N ALA A 357 8.73 1.17 15.93
CA ALA A 357 9.90 1.62 15.18
C ALA A 357 11.06 0.61 15.18
N TYR A 358 11.09 -0.33 16.11
CA TYR A 358 12.05 -1.43 16.10
C TYR A 358 11.94 -2.31 14.82
N ARG A 359 10.77 -2.30 14.14
CA ARG A 359 10.54 -3.04 12.88
C ARG A 359 11.33 -2.46 11.69
N TYR A 360 11.79 -1.22 11.80
CA TYR A 360 12.63 -0.58 10.79
C TYR A 360 13.96 -0.06 11.34
N GLY A 361 14.41 -0.60 12.50
CA GLY A 361 15.77 -0.43 12.99
C GLY A 361 15.96 0.63 14.08
N TYR A 362 14.89 1.23 14.61
CA TYR A 362 14.93 2.31 15.59
C TYR A 362 14.17 1.96 16.89
N PRO A 363 14.62 0.95 17.67
CA PRO A 363 13.88 0.48 18.84
C PRO A 363 13.72 1.53 19.94
N GLU A 364 14.54 2.57 19.96
CA GLU A 364 14.48 3.69 20.90
C GLU A 364 13.36 4.67 20.62
N LEU A 365 12.86 4.72 19.37
CA LEU A 365 11.80 5.65 18.99
C LEU A 365 10.43 5.16 19.49
N LYS A 366 9.72 6.07 20.13
CA LYS A 366 8.32 5.88 20.52
C LYS A 366 7.42 6.70 19.62
N TYR A 367 6.34 6.10 19.17
CA TYR A 367 5.37 6.80 18.34
C TYR A 367 4.87 8.07 19.04
N PHE A 368 4.85 9.13 18.31
CA PHE A 368 4.13 10.38 18.61
C PHE A 368 3.25 10.75 17.41
N ALA A 369 2.06 11.23 17.67
CA ALA A 369 1.16 11.65 16.60
C ALA A 369 1.68 12.93 15.95
N PHE A 370 1.80 12.92 14.62
CA PHE A 370 2.13 14.12 13.86
C PHE A 370 1.07 15.20 14.07
N LYS A 371 1.50 16.44 14.28
CA LYS A 371 0.62 17.60 14.43
C LYS A 371 0.85 18.57 13.26
N LYS A 372 -0.24 18.91 12.60
CA LYS A 372 -0.25 19.88 11.49
C LYS A 372 0.23 21.28 11.91
#